data_aca218ae8d354cad5950d82086c56014
#
_entry.id   aca218ae8d354cad5950d82086c56014
#
_cell.length_a   1.000
_cell.length_b   1.000
_cell.length_c   1.000
_cell.angle_alpha   90.00
_cell.angle_beta   90.00
_cell.angle_gamma   90.00
#
_symmetry.space_group_name_H-M   'P 1'
#
loop_
_entity.id
_entity.type
_entity.pdbx_description
1 polymer ?
#
loop_
_entity_poly.entity_id
_entity_poly.type
_entity_poly.pdbx_seq_one_letter_code
_entity_poly.pdbx_strand_id
1 'polypeptide(L)'
;MLGFVQSFVLAFGALLPVINPLGSALMFLGVVGDVPGGEFRQIARRVAVSTVLFLLVIELAGAMLLAFFGISLPVVQFAGGLVLAAMGWQLLNEKYKDEKAATAADTGIGPVEDKIFYPLTFPITAGPGCIVVTATLSAHASRHAVAQNIIAHFGIALAIVALGLAVAVCYTYAPRITGKISPQTVHG
;
A
#
# COMPACT_ATOMS: atom_id res chain seq x y z
N MET A 1 -18.27 -4.07 -20.36
CA MET A 1 -17.94 -2.77 -19.69
C MET A 1 -18.23 -2.76 -18.21
N LEU A 2 -19.40 -3.26 -17.75
CA LEU A 2 -19.73 -3.31 -16.31
C LEU A 2 -18.67 -4.05 -15.47
N GLY A 3 -18.14 -5.18 -15.94
CA GLY A 3 -17.13 -5.95 -15.19
C GLY A 3 -15.80 -5.21 -14.98
N PHE A 4 -15.32 -4.43 -15.96
CA PHE A 4 -14.11 -3.62 -15.84
C PHE A 4 -14.25 -2.52 -14.80
N VAL A 5 -15.30 -1.69 -14.92
CA VAL A 5 -15.55 -0.57 -14.00
C VAL A 5 -15.79 -1.09 -12.58
N GLN A 6 -16.55 -2.17 -12.45
CA GLN A 6 -16.81 -2.79 -11.16
C GLN A 6 -15.53 -3.30 -10.50
N SER A 7 -14.67 -4.01 -11.24
CA SER A 7 -13.39 -4.50 -10.70
C SER A 7 -12.44 -3.36 -10.33
N PHE A 8 -12.39 -2.30 -11.15
CA PHE A 8 -11.61 -1.10 -10.83
C PHE A 8 -12.09 -0.43 -9.55
N VAL A 9 -13.40 -0.15 -9.44
CA VAL A 9 -13.97 0.55 -8.27
C VAL A 9 -13.81 -0.29 -7.00
N LEU A 10 -14.06 -1.59 -7.08
CA LEU A 10 -13.86 -2.50 -5.94
C LEU A 10 -12.39 -2.53 -5.50
N ALA A 11 -11.46 -2.69 -6.45
CA ALA A 11 -10.03 -2.75 -6.13
C ALA A 11 -9.52 -1.42 -5.57
N PHE A 12 -9.89 -0.31 -6.22
CA PHE A 12 -9.50 1.03 -5.76
C PHE A 12 -10.05 1.32 -4.37
N GLY A 13 -11.36 1.07 -4.15
CA GLY A 13 -12.02 1.32 -2.87
C GLY A 13 -11.52 0.42 -1.74
N ALA A 14 -11.17 -0.83 -2.02
CA ALA A 14 -10.64 -1.76 -1.02
C ALA A 14 -9.17 -1.47 -0.67
N LEU A 15 -8.34 -1.13 -1.65
CA LEU A 15 -6.91 -0.89 -1.44
C LEU A 15 -6.59 0.51 -0.93
N LEU A 16 -7.37 1.53 -1.31
CA LEU A 16 -7.10 2.92 -0.93
C LEU A 16 -6.98 3.12 0.60
N PRO A 17 -7.91 2.64 1.45
CA PRO A 17 -7.78 2.81 2.90
C PRO A 17 -6.63 1.98 3.49
N VAL A 18 -6.29 0.83 2.90
CA VAL A 18 -5.23 -0.05 3.39
C VAL A 18 -3.84 0.50 3.07
N ILE A 19 -3.64 1.03 1.85
CA ILE A 19 -2.40 1.73 1.44
C ILE A 19 -2.26 3.05 2.20
N ASN A 20 -3.40 3.74 2.44
CA ASN A 20 -3.45 5.03 3.12
C ASN A 20 -2.35 5.99 2.63
N PRO A 21 -2.41 6.49 1.39
CA PRO A 21 -1.31 7.25 0.79
C PRO A 21 -0.88 8.50 1.58
N LEU A 22 -1.82 9.11 2.33
CA LEU A 22 -1.53 10.26 3.17
C LEU A 22 -0.80 9.87 4.46
N GLY A 23 -1.28 8.83 5.15
CA GLY A 23 -0.65 8.34 6.37
C GLY A 23 0.74 7.75 6.09
N SER A 24 0.86 6.92 5.05
CA SER A 24 2.15 6.34 4.64
C SER A 24 3.15 7.41 4.15
N ALA A 25 2.67 8.56 3.60
CA ALA A 25 3.54 9.67 3.23
C ALA A 25 4.25 10.32 4.44
N LEU A 26 3.60 10.36 5.60
CA LEU A 26 4.22 10.87 6.83
C LEU A 26 5.31 9.91 7.32
N MET A 27 5.06 8.60 7.30
CA MET A 27 6.06 7.59 7.63
C MET A 27 7.24 7.63 6.64
N PHE A 28 6.94 7.77 5.34
CA PHE A 28 7.95 7.93 4.29
C PHE A 28 8.85 9.12 4.56
N LEU A 29 8.29 10.27 4.92
CA LEU A 29 9.04 11.48 5.26
C LEU A 29 9.97 11.25 6.46
N GLY A 30 9.47 10.56 7.50
CA GLY A 30 10.26 10.23 8.70
C GLY A 30 11.44 9.31 8.41
N VAL A 31 11.29 8.35 7.49
CA VAL A 31 12.36 7.39 7.13
C VAL A 31 13.39 7.98 6.17
N VAL A 32 12.94 8.79 5.20
CA VAL A 32 13.83 9.42 4.20
C VAL A 32 14.59 10.58 4.81
N GLY A 33 13.97 11.32 5.74
CA GLY A 33 14.59 12.47 6.39
C GLY A 33 14.85 13.64 5.45
N ASP A 34 15.84 14.44 5.81
CA ASP A 34 16.19 15.69 5.11
C ASP A 34 17.17 15.38 3.96
N VAL A 35 16.63 15.25 2.75
CA VAL A 35 17.42 15.10 1.52
C VAL A 35 17.04 16.20 0.52
N PRO A 36 17.93 16.54 -0.46
CA PRO A 36 17.62 17.53 -1.48
C PRO A 36 16.31 17.22 -2.21
N GLY A 37 15.48 18.24 -2.48
CA GLY A 37 14.14 18.05 -3.04
C GLY A 37 14.08 17.30 -4.38
N GLY A 38 15.16 17.31 -5.16
CA GLY A 38 15.29 16.52 -6.38
C GLY A 38 15.40 15.02 -6.09
N GLU A 39 16.24 14.66 -5.13
CA GLU A 39 16.47 13.29 -4.67
C GLU A 39 15.23 12.74 -3.97
N PHE A 40 14.62 13.54 -3.08
CA PHE A 40 13.37 13.19 -2.39
C PHE A 40 12.28 12.76 -3.38
N ARG A 41 12.09 13.55 -4.44
CA ARG A 41 11.11 13.24 -5.51
C ARG A 41 11.45 11.98 -6.27
N GLN A 42 12.73 11.73 -6.51
CA GLN A 42 13.20 10.51 -7.17
C GLN A 42 12.92 9.27 -6.33
N ILE A 43 13.19 9.32 -5.02
CA ILE A 43 12.89 8.24 -4.07
C ILE A 43 11.37 7.99 -4.02
N ALA A 44 10.56 9.04 -3.88
CA ALA A 44 9.10 8.93 -3.88
C ALA A 44 8.57 8.20 -5.14
N ARG A 45 9.11 8.56 -6.32
CA ARG A 45 8.74 7.90 -7.58
C ARG A 45 9.19 6.44 -7.62
N ARG A 46 10.41 6.13 -7.15
CA ARG A 46 10.91 4.75 -7.10
C ARG A 46 10.08 3.88 -6.18
N VAL A 47 9.70 4.37 -4.99
CA VAL A 47 8.81 3.65 -4.07
C VAL A 47 7.44 3.42 -4.69
N ALA A 48 6.84 4.43 -5.33
CA ALA A 48 5.55 4.27 -6.00
C ALA A 48 5.59 3.22 -7.12
N VAL A 49 6.63 3.23 -7.95
CA VAL A 49 6.82 2.22 -9.00
C VAL A 49 7.04 0.83 -8.40
N SER A 50 7.87 0.72 -7.37
CA SER A 50 8.10 -0.54 -6.65
C SER A 50 6.80 -1.08 -6.03
N THR A 51 5.96 -0.21 -5.45
CA THR A 51 4.64 -0.58 -4.91
C THR A 51 3.71 -1.12 -6.00
N VAL A 52 3.63 -0.45 -7.15
CA VAL A 52 2.83 -0.92 -8.29
C VAL A 52 3.31 -2.28 -8.76
N LEU A 53 4.62 -2.45 -8.98
CA LEU A 53 5.18 -3.72 -9.42
C LEU A 53 4.94 -4.84 -8.41
N PHE A 54 5.14 -4.56 -7.12
CA PHE A 54 4.91 -5.52 -6.05
C PHE A 54 3.44 -5.98 -6.00
N LEU A 55 2.49 -5.06 -6.04
CA LEU A 55 1.07 -5.41 -6.03
C LEU A 55 0.61 -6.09 -7.32
N LEU A 56 1.17 -5.72 -8.49
CA LEU A 56 0.89 -6.42 -9.75
C LEU A 56 1.40 -7.86 -9.73
N VAL A 57 2.57 -8.12 -9.15
CA VAL A 57 3.06 -9.50 -8.97
C VAL A 57 2.09 -10.30 -8.10
N ILE A 58 1.61 -9.73 -7.00
CA ILE A 58 0.63 -10.39 -6.12
C ILE A 58 -0.70 -10.59 -6.85
N GLU A 59 -1.13 -9.63 -7.63
CA GLU A 59 -2.37 -9.71 -8.42
C GLU A 59 -2.30 -10.86 -9.43
N LEU A 60 -1.21 -10.99 -10.16
CA LEU A 60 -1.04 -12.04 -11.18
C LEU A 60 -0.78 -13.42 -10.55
N ALA A 61 0.02 -13.48 -9.47
CA ALA A 61 0.38 -14.74 -8.83
C ALA A 61 -0.63 -15.21 -7.78
N GLY A 62 -1.45 -14.30 -7.22
CA GLY A 62 -2.30 -14.58 -6.05
C GLY A 62 -3.25 -15.76 -6.25
N ALA A 63 -4.03 -15.75 -7.33
CA ALA A 63 -4.96 -16.83 -7.63
C ALA A 63 -4.26 -18.17 -7.87
N MET A 64 -3.12 -18.15 -8.56
CA MET A 64 -2.32 -19.35 -8.85
C MET A 64 -1.69 -19.92 -7.58
N LEU A 65 -1.17 -19.09 -6.70
CA LEU A 65 -0.60 -19.52 -5.42
C LEU A 65 -1.68 -20.13 -4.53
N LEU A 66 -2.86 -19.53 -4.43
CA LEU A 66 -3.96 -20.07 -3.64
C LEU A 66 -4.41 -21.43 -4.18
N ALA A 67 -4.51 -21.56 -5.50
CA ALA A 67 -4.86 -22.84 -6.14
C ALA A 67 -3.77 -23.91 -5.91
N PHE A 68 -2.50 -23.54 -6.01
CA PHE A 68 -1.37 -24.45 -5.76
C PHE A 68 -1.36 -25.01 -4.33
N PHE A 69 -1.62 -24.15 -3.34
CA PHE A 69 -1.68 -24.57 -1.93
C PHE A 69 -3.04 -25.17 -1.54
N GLY A 70 -3.99 -25.26 -2.44
CA GLY A 70 -5.35 -25.76 -2.15
C GLY A 70 -6.12 -24.87 -1.17
N ILE A 71 -5.74 -23.61 -1.03
CA ILE A 71 -6.38 -22.67 -0.11
C ILE A 71 -7.64 -22.10 -0.77
N SER A 72 -8.80 -22.33 -0.16
CA SER A 72 -10.05 -21.80 -0.69
C SER A 72 -10.19 -20.29 -0.44
N LEU A 73 -10.84 -19.60 -1.38
CA LEU A 73 -11.07 -18.15 -1.28
C LEU A 73 -11.80 -17.74 0.02
N PRO A 74 -12.83 -18.44 0.52
CA PRO A 74 -13.46 -18.09 1.80
C PRO A 74 -12.49 -18.10 2.97
N VAL A 75 -11.53 -19.02 3.00
CA VAL A 75 -10.50 -19.07 4.05
C VAL A 75 -9.60 -17.84 3.99
N VAL A 76 -9.19 -17.43 2.78
CA VAL A 76 -8.37 -16.22 2.59
C VAL A 76 -9.15 -14.96 2.98
N GLN A 77 -10.43 -14.88 2.61
CA GLN A 77 -11.30 -13.75 2.95
C GLN A 77 -11.48 -13.65 4.48
N PHE A 78 -11.71 -14.77 5.16
CA PHE A 78 -11.83 -14.79 6.60
C PHE A 78 -10.53 -14.41 7.31
N ALA A 79 -9.43 -15.05 6.94
CA ALA A 79 -8.11 -14.76 7.52
C ALA A 79 -7.69 -13.30 7.25
N GLY A 80 -7.89 -12.82 6.02
CA GLY A 80 -7.60 -11.44 5.65
C GLY A 80 -8.47 -10.43 6.38
N GLY A 81 -9.75 -10.72 6.56
CA GLY A 81 -10.66 -9.92 7.36
C GLY A 81 -10.20 -9.81 8.82
N LEU A 82 -9.72 -10.90 9.41
CA LEU A 82 -9.15 -10.89 10.77
C LEU A 82 -7.89 -10.03 10.86
N VAL A 83 -6.99 -10.12 9.87
CA VAL A 83 -5.78 -9.29 9.82
C VAL A 83 -6.15 -7.81 9.74
N LEU A 84 -7.07 -7.43 8.86
CA LEU A 84 -7.53 -6.06 8.72
C LEU A 84 -8.24 -5.56 10.01
N ALA A 85 -9.05 -6.40 10.64
CA ALA A 85 -9.69 -6.07 11.91
C ALA A 85 -8.65 -5.86 13.03
N ALA A 86 -7.63 -6.72 13.11
CA ALA A 86 -6.55 -6.57 14.08
C ALA A 86 -5.74 -5.29 13.85
N MET A 87 -5.41 -4.95 12.58
CA MET A 87 -4.74 -3.70 12.24
C MET A 87 -5.59 -2.48 12.59
N GLY A 88 -6.90 -2.52 12.28
CA GLY A 88 -7.83 -1.46 12.64
C GLY A 88 -7.95 -1.29 14.16
N TRP A 89 -7.99 -2.40 14.89
CA TRP A 89 -8.00 -2.39 16.36
C TRP A 89 -6.73 -1.77 16.96
N GLN A 90 -5.56 -2.09 16.39
CA GLN A 90 -4.30 -1.48 16.80
C GLN A 90 -4.33 0.04 16.61
N LEU A 91 -4.76 0.52 15.45
CA LEU A 91 -4.89 1.95 15.16
C LEU A 91 -5.83 2.67 16.12
N LEU A 92 -6.94 2.04 16.51
CA LEU A 92 -7.89 2.62 17.47
C LEU A 92 -7.35 2.65 18.91
N ASN A 93 -6.48 1.70 19.27
CA ASN A 93 -5.91 1.57 20.61
C ASN A 93 -4.50 2.15 20.75
N GLU A 94 -3.89 2.60 19.68
CA GLU A 94 -2.69 3.43 19.76
C GLU A 94 -3.08 4.73 20.47
N LYS A 95 -3.02 4.70 21.81
CA LYS A 95 -2.86 5.93 22.59
C LYS A 95 -1.63 6.59 22.00
N TYR A 96 -1.72 7.86 21.66
CA TYR A 96 -0.65 8.76 21.27
C TYR A 96 0.67 8.37 21.96
N LYS A 97 1.27 7.28 21.56
CA LYS A 97 2.63 6.91 21.89
C LYS A 97 3.44 7.64 20.84
N ASP A 98 4.24 8.58 21.33
CA ASP A 98 5.17 9.37 20.56
C ASP A 98 5.53 8.72 19.21
N GLU A 99 5.29 9.44 18.12
CA GLU A 99 5.67 9.08 16.76
C GLU A 99 7.14 8.66 16.61
N LYS A 100 7.96 8.90 17.63
CA LYS A 100 9.35 8.45 17.75
C LYS A 100 9.53 6.95 17.95
N ALA A 101 8.52 6.20 18.41
CA ALA A 101 8.67 4.76 18.64
C ALA A 101 8.39 3.93 17.38
N ALA A 102 7.59 4.42 16.44
CA ALA A 102 7.34 3.74 15.15
C ALA A 102 8.48 3.93 14.13
N THR A 103 9.34 4.93 14.34
CA THR A 103 10.54 5.20 13.52
C THR A 103 11.80 4.48 14.01
N ALA A 104 11.72 3.75 15.13
CA ALA A 104 12.82 2.96 15.67
C ALA A 104 12.87 1.50 15.13
N ALA A 105 12.33 1.22 13.95
CA ALA A 105 12.87 0.15 13.14
C ALA A 105 14.26 0.65 12.73
N ASP A 106 15.28 0.06 13.32
CA ASP A 106 16.70 0.27 13.06
C ASP A 106 16.96 0.42 11.56
N THR A 107 16.81 1.64 11.06
CA THR A 107 17.11 1.98 9.67
C THR A 107 18.62 2.10 9.59
N GLY A 108 19.26 0.91 9.52
CA GLY A 108 20.70 0.77 9.42
C GLY A 108 21.30 1.81 8.50
N ILE A 109 22.49 2.27 8.87
CA ILE A 109 23.32 3.21 8.12
C ILE A 109 23.60 2.57 6.74
N GLY A 110 22.72 2.83 5.76
CA GLY A 110 22.86 2.37 4.39
C GLY A 110 22.30 3.40 3.41
N PRO A 111 22.74 3.39 2.14
CA PRO A 111 22.21 4.29 1.13
C PRO A 111 20.68 4.15 1.00
N VAL A 112 20.02 5.25 0.71
CA VAL A 112 18.52 5.30 0.64
C VAL A 112 18.00 4.36 -0.46
N GLU A 113 18.82 4.07 -1.46
CA GLU A 113 18.50 3.11 -2.52
C GLU A 113 18.17 1.71 -1.98
N ASP A 114 18.86 1.24 -0.97
CA ASP A 114 18.65 -0.07 -0.35
C ASP A 114 17.33 -0.12 0.45
N LYS A 115 16.80 1.05 0.82
CA LYS A 115 15.56 1.21 1.58
C LYS A 115 14.30 1.29 0.71
N ILE A 116 14.42 1.36 -0.61
CA ILE A 116 13.28 1.54 -1.52
C ILE A 116 12.28 0.39 -1.40
N PHE A 117 12.74 -0.86 -1.40
CA PHE A 117 11.85 -1.99 -1.21
C PHE A 117 11.56 -2.21 0.28
N TYR A 118 12.58 -2.36 1.10
CA TYR A 118 12.44 -2.50 2.54
C TYR A 118 13.16 -1.37 3.27
N PRO A 119 12.47 -0.59 4.12
CA PRO A 119 11.08 -0.77 4.54
C PRO A 119 10.05 0.04 3.74
N LEU A 120 10.44 0.88 2.77
CA LEU A 120 9.57 1.90 2.18
C LEU A 120 8.41 1.33 1.35
N THR A 121 8.67 0.37 0.45
CA THR A 121 7.60 -0.30 -0.29
C THR A 121 6.88 -1.29 0.61
N PHE A 122 7.61 -2.21 1.24
CA PHE A 122 7.10 -3.18 2.20
C PHE A 122 7.86 -3.03 3.53
N PRO A 123 7.21 -2.87 4.67
CA PRO A 123 5.76 -2.90 4.88
C PRO A 123 5.06 -1.52 4.88
N ILE A 124 5.78 -0.38 4.73
CA ILE A 124 5.23 0.96 4.98
C ILE A 124 4.11 1.32 3.98
N THR A 125 4.37 1.20 2.67
CA THR A 125 3.40 1.58 1.63
C THR A 125 2.41 0.46 1.34
N ALA A 126 2.91 -0.76 1.15
CA ALA A 126 2.12 -1.94 0.85
C ALA A 126 2.35 -3.02 1.93
N GLY A 127 1.66 -2.87 3.05
CA GLY A 127 1.74 -3.80 4.18
C GLY A 127 1.03 -5.14 3.91
N PRO A 128 1.05 -6.05 4.90
CA PRO A 128 0.42 -7.38 4.79
C PRO A 128 -1.05 -7.32 4.39
N GLY A 129 -1.79 -6.29 4.83
CA GLY A 129 -3.18 -6.08 4.44
C GLY A 129 -3.36 -5.87 2.93
N CYS A 130 -2.44 -5.14 2.27
CA CYS A 130 -2.48 -4.94 0.81
C CYS A 130 -2.28 -6.27 0.07
N ILE A 131 -1.39 -7.14 0.55
CA ILE A 131 -1.14 -8.46 -0.02
C ILE A 131 -2.43 -9.29 0.01
N VAL A 132 -3.07 -9.36 1.18
CA VAL A 132 -4.29 -10.16 1.36
C VAL A 132 -5.44 -9.62 0.50
N VAL A 133 -5.66 -8.32 0.50
CA VAL A 133 -6.73 -7.69 -0.30
C VAL A 133 -6.47 -7.95 -1.79
N THR A 134 -5.25 -7.73 -2.27
CA THR A 134 -4.90 -7.93 -3.68
C THR A 134 -5.06 -9.40 -4.10
N ALA A 135 -4.55 -10.34 -3.31
CA ALA A 135 -4.69 -11.77 -3.57
C ALA A 135 -6.17 -12.22 -3.58
N THR A 136 -6.98 -11.67 -2.67
CA THR A 136 -8.43 -11.94 -2.63
C THR A 136 -9.14 -11.43 -3.86
N LEU A 137 -8.83 -10.20 -4.31
CA LEU A 137 -9.40 -9.61 -5.53
C LEU A 137 -9.02 -10.43 -6.76
N SER A 138 -7.73 -10.82 -6.89
CA SER A 138 -7.23 -11.67 -7.95
C SER A 138 -7.95 -13.02 -8.01
N ALA A 139 -8.07 -13.69 -6.88
CA ALA A 139 -8.77 -14.98 -6.81
C ALA A 139 -10.28 -14.86 -7.09
N HIS A 140 -10.90 -13.72 -6.75
CA HIS A 140 -12.28 -13.46 -7.09
C HIS A 140 -12.47 -13.21 -8.61
N ALA A 141 -11.57 -12.46 -9.22
CA ALA A 141 -11.57 -12.18 -10.65
C ALA A 141 -11.42 -13.46 -11.50
N SER A 142 -10.65 -14.44 -11.01
CA SER A 142 -10.33 -15.69 -11.72
C SER A 142 -11.45 -16.73 -11.74
N ARG A 143 -12.66 -16.43 -11.26
CA ARG A 143 -13.79 -17.36 -11.16
C ARG A 143 -14.73 -17.39 -12.37
N HIS A 144 -14.54 -16.53 -13.32
CA HIS A 144 -15.44 -16.32 -14.46
C HIS A 144 -14.89 -16.95 -15.74
N ALA A 145 -15.60 -16.80 -16.84
CA ALA A 145 -15.11 -17.18 -18.16
C ALA A 145 -13.83 -16.38 -18.53
N VAL A 146 -12.94 -16.98 -19.31
CA VAL A 146 -11.61 -16.44 -19.62
C VAL A 146 -11.63 -14.95 -20.01
N ALA A 147 -12.54 -14.56 -20.89
CA ALA A 147 -12.66 -13.16 -21.33
C ALA A 147 -13.08 -12.21 -20.20
N GLN A 148 -13.95 -12.66 -19.29
CA GLN A 148 -14.37 -11.86 -18.14
C GLN A 148 -13.25 -11.75 -17.11
N ASN A 149 -12.46 -12.81 -16.93
CA ASN A 149 -11.28 -12.80 -16.05
C ASN A 149 -10.27 -11.76 -16.53
N ILE A 150 -9.92 -11.73 -17.81
CA ILE A 150 -8.98 -10.76 -18.39
C ILE A 150 -9.47 -9.33 -18.14
N ILE A 151 -10.74 -9.05 -18.36
CA ILE A 151 -11.33 -7.73 -18.14
C ILE A 151 -11.28 -7.34 -16.66
N ALA A 152 -11.55 -8.28 -15.76
CA ALA A 152 -11.52 -8.03 -14.31
C ALA A 152 -10.08 -7.77 -13.81
N HIS A 153 -9.11 -8.59 -14.20
CA HIS A 153 -7.70 -8.42 -13.88
C HIS A 153 -7.15 -7.07 -14.41
N PHE A 154 -7.55 -6.68 -15.62
CA PHE A 154 -7.18 -5.38 -16.17
C PHE A 154 -7.75 -4.21 -15.34
N GLY A 155 -9.00 -4.34 -14.86
CA GLY A 155 -9.60 -3.36 -13.95
C GLY A 155 -8.84 -3.23 -12.63
N ILE A 156 -8.45 -4.36 -12.03
CA ILE A 156 -7.65 -4.39 -10.78
C ILE A 156 -6.27 -3.77 -11.03
N ALA A 157 -5.60 -4.15 -12.11
CA ALA A 157 -4.28 -3.63 -12.47
C ALA A 157 -4.30 -2.10 -12.65
N LEU A 158 -5.33 -1.57 -13.32
CA LEU A 158 -5.49 -0.12 -13.47
C LEU A 158 -5.73 0.58 -12.12
N ALA A 159 -6.49 -0.04 -11.21
CA ALA A 159 -6.68 0.49 -9.86
C ALA A 159 -5.35 0.55 -9.07
N ILE A 160 -4.52 -0.49 -9.18
CA ILE A 160 -3.17 -0.53 -8.57
C ILE A 160 -2.30 0.60 -9.14
N VAL A 161 -2.32 0.82 -10.45
CA VAL A 161 -1.57 1.91 -11.10
C VAL A 161 -2.08 3.28 -10.62
N ALA A 162 -3.39 3.47 -10.55
CA ALA A 162 -4.00 4.71 -10.07
C ALA A 162 -3.61 4.99 -8.60
N LEU A 163 -3.58 3.97 -7.75
CA LEU A 163 -3.12 4.08 -6.36
C LEU A 163 -1.62 4.38 -6.28
N GLY A 164 -0.81 3.77 -7.13
CA GLY A 164 0.62 4.09 -7.24
C GLY A 164 0.86 5.55 -7.62
N LEU A 165 0.04 6.11 -8.52
CA LEU A 165 0.08 7.54 -8.84
C LEU A 165 -0.33 8.40 -7.64
N ALA A 166 -1.36 8.00 -6.89
CA ALA A 166 -1.75 8.68 -5.65
C ALA A 166 -0.62 8.67 -4.62
N VAL A 167 0.05 7.53 -4.42
CA VAL A 167 1.25 7.41 -3.57
C VAL A 167 2.36 8.34 -4.06
N ALA A 168 2.69 8.34 -5.35
CA ALA A 168 3.72 9.20 -5.93
C ALA A 168 3.43 10.69 -5.66
N VAL A 169 2.18 11.11 -5.82
CA VAL A 169 1.75 12.48 -5.55
C VAL A 169 1.85 12.80 -4.06
N CYS A 170 1.25 11.98 -3.18
CA CYS A 170 1.26 12.21 -1.74
C CYS A 170 2.68 12.27 -1.20
N TYR A 171 3.55 11.35 -1.62
CA TYR A 171 4.95 11.30 -1.17
C TYR A 171 5.74 12.50 -1.68
N THR A 172 5.60 12.86 -2.95
CA THR A 172 6.30 14.03 -3.52
C THR A 172 5.93 15.34 -2.79
N TYR A 173 4.69 15.47 -2.35
CA TYR A 173 4.21 16.68 -1.67
C TYR A 173 4.21 16.57 -0.14
N ALA A 174 4.64 15.45 0.45
CA ALA A 174 4.69 15.24 1.90
C ALA A 174 5.41 16.38 2.65
N PRO A 175 6.59 16.88 2.22
CA PRO A 175 7.28 17.98 2.92
C PRO A 175 6.48 19.29 2.96
N ARG A 176 5.64 19.52 1.94
CA ARG A 176 4.79 20.73 1.89
C ARG A 176 3.57 20.62 2.81
N ILE A 177 3.08 19.39 3.03
CA ILE A 177 1.93 19.13 3.90
C ILE A 177 2.34 19.33 5.36
N THR A 178 3.50 18.79 5.76
CA THR A 178 4.03 18.93 7.13
C THR A 178 4.52 20.34 7.46
N GLY A 179 5.10 21.05 6.49
CA GLY A 179 5.55 22.43 6.69
C GLY A 179 4.43 23.45 6.93
N LYS A 180 3.17 23.10 6.63
CA LYS A 180 1.99 23.90 6.94
C LYS A 180 1.37 23.58 8.32
N ILE A 181 1.72 22.45 8.91
CA ILE A 181 1.34 22.08 10.27
C ILE A 181 2.42 22.67 11.17
N SER A 182 2.27 23.93 11.51
CA SER A 182 3.24 24.73 12.30
C SER A 182 3.49 24.10 13.68
N PRO A 183 4.72 24.18 14.22
CA PRO A 183 5.06 23.73 15.57
C PRO A 183 4.36 24.50 16.70
N GLN A 184 3.56 25.50 16.39
CA GLN A 184 2.90 26.38 17.38
C GLN A 184 1.69 25.77 18.09
N THR A 185 1.25 24.57 17.75
CA THR A 185 0.07 23.94 18.39
C THR A 185 0.47 23.02 19.56
N VAL A 186 1.75 22.92 19.91
CA VAL A 186 2.24 22.01 20.95
C VAL A 186 2.54 22.74 22.27
N HIS A 187 2.37 24.04 22.34
CA HIS A 187 2.60 24.84 23.56
C HIS A 187 1.35 25.66 23.90
N GLY A 188 0.23 24.96 24.14
CA GLY A 188 -0.98 25.54 24.72
C GLY A 188 -1.57 24.55 25.70
#